data_ed9c75fb6d40aeeaabf8db6fa48764b4
#
_entry.id   ed9c75fb6d40aeeaabf8db6fa48764b4
#
_cell.length_a   1.000
_cell.length_b   1.000
_cell.length_c   1.000
_cell.angle_alpha   90.00
_cell.angle_beta   90.00
_cell.angle_gamma   90.00
#
_symmetry.space_group_name_H-M   'P 1'
#
loop_
_entity.id
_entity.type
_entity.pdbx_description
1 polymer ?
#
loop_
_entity_poly.entity_id
_entity_poly.type
_entity_poly.pdbx_seq_one_letter_code
_entity_poly.pdbx_strand_id
1 'polypeptide(L)'
;MIKDTAASFEGTCATKNIVFELTFSDTIQMVYGDLGKIQQVLYNLIDNAIKFSHADSVIYIQAYAKNEKVFISVKDTGEGIPKESIKKIWERFYKSDQSRGKDKKGTGLGLAIVKEIIQAHGENIDVISTEGVGSEFIFSLPRSTSL
;
A
#
# COMPACT_ATOMS: atom_id res chain seq x y z
N MET A 1 8.47 5.15 -10.68
CA MET A 1 7.72 3.93 -10.31
C MET A 1 6.39 4.25 -9.62
N ILE A 2 6.42 4.99 -8.52
CA ILE A 2 5.18 5.29 -7.76
C ILE A 2 4.18 6.06 -8.62
N LYS A 3 4.63 7.10 -9.32
CA LYS A 3 3.76 7.90 -10.19
C LYS A 3 3.12 7.08 -11.28
N ASP A 4 3.90 6.20 -11.92
CA ASP A 4 3.41 5.37 -13.01
C ASP A 4 2.40 4.34 -12.51
N THR A 5 2.66 3.74 -11.34
CA THR A 5 1.75 2.78 -10.75
C THR A 5 0.43 3.44 -10.37
N ALA A 6 0.49 4.62 -9.75
CA ALA A 6 -0.70 5.38 -9.41
C ALA A 6 -1.49 5.76 -10.67
N ALA A 7 -0.81 6.20 -11.71
CA ALA A 7 -1.46 6.59 -12.97
C ALA A 7 -2.20 5.41 -13.61
N SER A 8 -1.73 4.19 -13.42
CA SER A 8 -2.39 3.01 -13.98
C SER A 8 -3.80 2.76 -13.41
N PHE A 9 -4.13 3.41 -12.28
CA PHE A 9 -5.45 3.29 -11.65
C PHE A 9 -6.40 4.45 -11.97
N GLU A 10 -6.03 5.38 -12.86
CA GLU A 10 -6.87 6.55 -13.15
C GLU A 10 -8.30 6.20 -13.52
N GLY A 11 -8.49 5.19 -14.37
CA GLY A 11 -9.84 4.76 -14.77
C GLY A 11 -10.65 4.25 -13.61
N THR A 12 -10.05 3.46 -12.73
CA THR A 12 -10.71 2.91 -11.54
C THR A 12 -11.03 4.03 -10.55
N CYS A 13 -10.09 4.95 -10.36
CA CYS A 13 -10.27 6.08 -9.46
C CYS A 13 -11.35 7.03 -9.94
N ALA A 14 -11.48 7.24 -11.25
CA ALA A 14 -12.52 8.12 -11.80
C ALA A 14 -13.91 7.64 -11.44
N THR A 15 -14.15 6.33 -11.38
CA THR A 15 -15.45 5.75 -11.05
C THR A 15 -15.88 6.12 -9.63
N LYS A 16 -14.95 6.17 -8.68
CA LYS A 16 -15.21 6.52 -7.28
C LYS A 16 -14.87 7.97 -6.95
N ASN A 17 -14.35 8.72 -7.92
CA ASN A 17 -13.85 10.07 -7.70
C ASN A 17 -12.80 10.11 -6.59
N ILE A 18 -11.79 9.24 -6.71
CA ILE A 18 -10.65 9.18 -5.79
C ILE A 18 -9.47 9.91 -6.41
N VAL A 19 -8.80 10.70 -5.60
CA VAL A 19 -7.62 11.46 -6.01
C VAL A 19 -6.41 10.95 -5.24
N PHE A 20 -5.29 10.81 -5.93
CA PHE A 20 -4.01 10.50 -5.29
C PHE A 20 -3.28 11.79 -4.94
N GLU A 21 -2.78 11.86 -3.73
CA GLU A 21 -1.87 12.92 -3.32
C GLU A 21 -0.50 12.33 -3.06
N LEU A 22 0.48 12.70 -3.90
CA LEU A 22 1.82 12.13 -3.86
C LEU A 22 2.78 13.12 -3.22
N THR A 23 3.51 12.68 -2.21
CA THR A 23 4.50 13.52 -1.53
C THR A 23 5.83 12.77 -1.47
N PHE A 24 6.87 13.36 -2.04
CA PHE A 24 8.19 12.77 -2.07
C PHE A 24 9.21 13.70 -1.42
N SER A 25 10.10 13.12 -0.64
CA SER A 25 11.26 13.85 -0.12
C SER A 25 12.25 14.11 -1.25
N ASP A 26 12.80 15.31 -1.31
CA ASP A 26 13.77 15.70 -2.33
C ASP A 26 15.06 14.87 -2.27
N THR A 27 15.34 14.25 -1.13
CA THR A 27 16.56 13.47 -0.93
C THR A 27 16.44 12.04 -1.45
N ILE A 28 15.24 11.61 -1.83
CA ILE A 28 15.02 10.24 -2.32
C ILE A 28 15.32 10.19 -3.80
N GLN A 29 16.32 9.41 -4.17
CA GLN A 29 16.67 9.21 -5.56
C GLN A 29 16.64 7.75 -5.97
N MET A 30 17.22 6.87 -5.16
CA MET A 30 17.32 5.45 -5.50
C MET A 30 17.20 4.56 -4.27
N VAL A 31 16.69 3.36 -4.49
CA VAL A 31 16.62 2.31 -3.47
C VAL A 31 17.16 1.02 -4.05
N TYR A 32 17.55 0.09 -3.17
CA TYR A 32 17.88 -1.27 -3.58
C TYR A 32 16.64 -2.15 -3.53
N GLY A 33 16.39 -2.86 -4.61
CA GLY A 33 15.30 -3.81 -4.63
C GLY A 33 15.04 -4.36 -6.02
N ASP A 34 14.26 -5.41 -6.08
CA ASP A 34 13.80 -5.99 -7.35
C ASP A 34 12.67 -5.12 -7.88
N LEU A 35 12.91 -4.46 -9.01
CA LEU A 35 11.97 -3.51 -9.61
C LEU A 35 10.57 -4.10 -9.80
N GLY A 36 10.49 -5.29 -10.40
CA GLY A 36 9.20 -5.93 -10.66
C GLY A 36 8.47 -6.31 -9.38
N LYS A 37 9.19 -6.78 -8.38
CA LYS A 37 8.61 -7.15 -7.10
C LYS A 37 8.13 -5.93 -6.31
N ILE A 38 8.89 -4.86 -6.29
CA ILE A 38 8.51 -3.62 -5.63
C ILE A 38 7.29 -3.01 -6.32
N GLN A 39 7.25 -3.06 -7.65
CA GLN A 39 6.09 -2.59 -8.39
C GLN A 39 4.84 -3.39 -8.02
N GLN A 40 4.97 -4.70 -7.84
CA GLN A 40 3.85 -5.55 -7.40
C GLN A 40 3.36 -5.16 -5.99
N VAL A 41 4.29 -4.84 -5.08
CA VAL A 41 3.94 -4.37 -3.75
C VAL A 41 3.11 -3.09 -3.84
N LEU A 42 3.59 -2.11 -4.60
CA LEU A 42 2.89 -0.83 -4.77
C LEU A 42 1.51 -1.04 -5.40
N TYR A 43 1.44 -1.84 -6.45
CA TYR A 43 0.18 -2.14 -7.11
C TYR A 43 -0.82 -2.73 -6.12
N ASN A 44 -0.40 -3.74 -5.36
CA ASN A 44 -1.29 -4.41 -4.41
C ASN A 44 -1.76 -3.49 -3.28
N LEU A 45 -0.87 -2.63 -2.76
CA LEU A 45 -1.25 -1.68 -1.71
C LEU A 45 -2.19 -0.60 -2.22
N ILE A 46 -1.94 -0.08 -3.42
CA ILE A 46 -2.81 0.94 -4.02
C ILE A 46 -4.17 0.35 -4.36
N ASP A 47 -4.19 -0.83 -4.97
CA ASP A 47 -5.44 -1.53 -5.30
C ASP A 47 -6.28 -1.77 -4.04
N ASN A 48 -5.64 -2.23 -2.97
CA ASN A 48 -6.30 -2.43 -1.68
C ASN A 48 -6.87 -1.12 -1.12
N ALA A 49 -6.10 -0.04 -1.19
CA ALA A 49 -6.54 1.27 -0.72
C ALA A 49 -7.79 1.75 -1.49
N ILE A 50 -7.81 1.56 -2.81
CA ILE A 50 -8.96 1.95 -3.63
C ILE A 50 -10.20 1.13 -3.25
N LYS A 51 -10.04 -0.17 -3.07
CA LYS A 51 -11.17 -1.06 -2.75
C LYS A 51 -11.87 -0.67 -1.46
N PHE A 52 -11.12 -0.21 -0.46
CA PHE A 52 -11.68 0.12 0.84
C PHE A 52 -11.91 1.62 1.06
N SER A 53 -11.58 2.45 0.09
CA SER A 53 -11.85 3.88 0.17
C SER A 53 -13.31 4.19 -0.16
N HIS A 54 -13.81 5.25 0.46
CA HIS A 54 -15.12 5.79 0.11
C HIS A 54 -15.01 6.61 -1.17
N ALA A 55 -16.16 6.86 -1.81
CA ALA A 55 -16.21 7.78 -2.94
C ALA A 55 -15.80 9.18 -2.48
N ASP A 56 -15.31 10.00 -3.40
CA ASP A 56 -14.93 11.39 -3.14
C ASP A 56 -13.86 11.53 -2.06
N SER A 57 -12.88 10.64 -2.07
CA SER A 57 -11.82 10.64 -1.07
C SER A 57 -10.43 10.80 -1.70
N VAL A 58 -9.42 10.87 -0.84
CA VAL A 58 -8.02 11.02 -1.25
C VAL A 58 -7.22 9.85 -0.70
N ILE A 59 -6.33 9.31 -1.52
CA ILE A 59 -5.34 8.33 -1.11
C ILE A 59 -3.98 9.03 -1.09
N TYR A 60 -3.30 8.99 0.05
CA TYR A 60 -2.02 9.65 0.25
C TYR A 60 -0.89 8.64 0.06
N ILE A 61 0.03 8.93 -0.84
CA ILE A 61 1.21 8.10 -1.05
C ILE A 61 2.42 8.96 -0.76
N GLN A 62 3.24 8.53 0.18
CA GLN A 62 4.43 9.28 0.60
C GLN A 62 5.66 8.41 0.49
N ALA A 63 6.77 9.03 0.17
CA ALA A 63 8.08 8.39 0.20
C ALA A 63 9.08 9.36 0.82
N TYR A 64 9.79 8.91 1.86
CA TYR A 64 10.77 9.74 2.55
C TYR A 64 11.95 8.91 3.03
N ALA A 65 13.09 9.56 3.14
CA ALA A 65 14.32 8.91 3.60
C ALA A 65 14.51 9.14 5.10
N LYS A 66 14.92 8.09 5.81
CA LYS A 66 15.24 8.17 7.24
C LYS A 66 16.19 7.03 7.59
N ASN A 67 17.29 7.35 8.26
CA ASN A 67 18.26 6.34 8.74
C ASN A 67 18.71 5.37 7.65
N GLU A 68 19.10 5.92 6.50
CA GLU A 68 19.60 5.16 5.36
C GLU A 68 18.59 4.20 4.73
N LYS A 69 17.32 4.37 5.07
CA LYS A 69 16.22 3.65 4.45
C LYS A 69 15.26 4.63 3.81
N VAL A 70 14.49 4.12 2.86
CA VAL A 70 13.37 4.86 2.30
C VAL A 70 12.10 4.19 2.78
N PHE A 71 11.22 4.99 3.38
CA PHE A 71 9.91 4.54 3.83
C PHE A 71 8.86 4.97 2.81
N ILE A 72 7.99 4.04 2.46
CA ILE A 72 6.92 4.28 1.51
C ILE A 72 5.60 3.97 2.21
N SER A 73 4.68 4.92 2.17
CA SER A 73 3.40 4.83 2.86
C SER A 73 2.26 4.99 1.87
N VAL A 74 1.24 4.14 1.99
CA VAL A 74 -0.02 4.25 1.25
C VAL A 74 -1.13 4.34 2.29
N LYS A 75 -1.80 5.50 2.34
CA LYS A 75 -2.80 5.80 3.35
C LYS A 75 -4.15 6.12 2.72
N ASP A 76 -5.19 5.44 3.17
CA ASP A 76 -6.57 5.74 2.79
C ASP A 76 -7.35 6.24 3.99
N THR A 77 -8.50 6.87 3.72
CA THR A 77 -9.44 7.33 4.75
C THR A 77 -10.75 6.54 4.64
N GLY A 78 -10.63 5.26 4.34
CA GLY A 78 -11.76 4.39 4.12
C GLY A 78 -12.27 3.70 5.38
N GLU A 79 -12.64 2.44 5.22
CA GLU A 79 -13.31 1.69 6.28
C GLU A 79 -12.42 1.32 7.45
N GLY A 80 -11.12 1.27 7.23
CA GLY A 80 -10.19 0.78 8.24
C GLY A 80 -10.28 -0.73 8.41
N ILE A 81 -9.50 -1.24 9.34
CA ILE A 81 -9.41 -2.67 9.63
C ILE A 81 -9.80 -2.88 11.08
N PRO A 82 -10.75 -3.78 11.38
CA PRO A 82 -11.07 -4.09 12.76
C PRO A 82 -9.84 -4.55 13.52
N LYS A 83 -9.73 -4.15 14.78
CA LYS A 83 -8.57 -4.46 15.62
C LYS A 83 -8.27 -5.96 15.67
N GLU A 84 -9.29 -6.77 15.73
CA GLU A 84 -9.16 -8.23 15.78
C GLU A 84 -8.67 -8.83 14.47
N SER A 85 -8.73 -8.08 13.37
CA SER A 85 -8.29 -8.52 12.05
C SER A 85 -6.87 -8.12 11.70
N ILE A 86 -6.29 -7.15 12.42
CA ILE A 86 -4.99 -6.55 12.07
C ILE A 86 -3.88 -7.58 11.87
N LYS A 87 -3.82 -8.59 12.71
CA LYS A 87 -2.79 -9.63 12.58
C LYS A 87 -3.12 -10.66 11.50
N LYS A 88 -4.39 -10.80 11.15
CA LYS A 88 -4.88 -11.81 10.22
C LYS A 88 -4.81 -11.38 8.76
N ILE A 89 -4.74 -10.08 8.49
CA ILE A 89 -4.76 -9.57 7.12
C ILE A 89 -3.60 -10.07 6.27
N TRP A 90 -2.51 -10.52 6.90
CA TRP A 90 -1.33 -11.04 6.21
C TRP A 90 -1.46 -12.52 5.85
N GLU A 91 -2.50 -13.20 6.35
CA GLU A 91 -2.70 -14.61 6.06
C GLU A 91 -3.24 -14.79 4.64
N ARG A 92 -2.80 -15.85 3.98
CA ARG A 92 -3.27 -16.17 2.64
C ARG A 92 -4.76 -16.47 2.67
N PHE A 93 -5.47 -15.97 1.66
CA PHE A 93 -6.92 -16.15 1.48
C PHE A 93 -7.78 -15.51 2.56
N TYR A 94 -7.17 -14.71 3.46
CA TYR A 94 -7.94 -14.02 4.48
C TYR A 94 -8.74 -12.88 3.89
N LYS A 95 -10.02 -12.81 4.22
CA LYS A 95 -10.90 -11.70 3.91
C LYS A 95 -11.75 -11.42 5.13
N SER A 96 -11.82 -10.15 5.53
CA SER A 96 -12.73 -9.73 6.59
C SER A 96 -14.17 -9.74 6.08
N ASP A 97 -15.14 -9.71 6.99
CA ASP A 97 -16.55 -9.62 6.60
C ASP A 97 -16.82 -8.38 5.74
N GLN A 98 -16.12 -7.30 6.01
CA GLN A 98 -16.25 -6.08 5.23
C GLN A 98 -15.76 -6.24 3.78
N SER A 99 -14.72 -7.02 3.57
CA SER A 99 -14.14 -7.20 2.25
C SER A 99 -14.85 -8.24 1.39
N ARG A 100 -15.54 -9.19 2.01
CA ARG A 100 -16.20 -10.27 1.28
C ARG A 100 -17.22 -9.79 0.26
N GLY A 101 -17.98 -8.75 0.60
CA GLY A 101 -18.99 -8.21 -0.29
C GLY A 101 -18.39 -7.28 -1.36
N LYS A 102 -17.24 -6.69 -1.10
CA LYS A 102 -16.60 -5.69 -1.98
C LYS A 102 -15.60 -6.29 -2.94
N ASP A 103 -14.93 -7.34 -2.54
CA ASP A 103 -13.86 -7.96 -3.31
C ASP A 103 -14.25 -9.36 -3.72
N LYS A 104 -15.28 -9.47 -4.54
CA LYS A 104 -15.77 -10.76 -5.03
C LYS A 104 -14.74 -11.46 -5.92
N LYS A 105 -13.86 -10.69 -6.57
CA LYS A 105 -12.84 -11.22 -7.47
C LYS A 105 -11.50 -11.40 -6.80
N GLY A 106 -11.33 -10.87 -5.60
CA GLY A 106 -10.08 -10.97 -4.88
C GLY A 106 -9.84 -12.35 -4.31
N THR A 107 -8.58 -12.74 -4.28
CA THR A 107 -8.18 -14.06 -3.80
C THR A 107 -7.79 -14.07 -2.34
N GLY A 108 -7.62 -12.89 -1.72
CA GLY A 108 -7.08 -12.78 -0.37
C GLY A 108 -5.58 -13.00 -0.30
N LEU A 109 -4.89 -12.96 -1.44
CA LEU A 109 -3.45 -13.20 -1.52
C LEU A 109 -2.61 -11.92 -1.56
N GLY A 110 -3.23 -10.77 -1.91
CA GLY A 110 -2.47 -9.54 -2.18
C GLY A 110 -1.58 -9.09 -1.03
N LEU A 111 -2.10 -9.04 0.20
CA LEU A 111 -1.31 -8.61 1.35
C LEU A 111 -0.30 -9.66 1.79
N ALA A 112 -0.62 -10.95 1.67
CA ALA A 112 0.34 -12.00 1.98
C ALA A 112 1.55 -11.94 1.04
N ILE A 113 1.31 -11.70 -0.24
CA ILE A 113 2.36 -11.55 -1.24
C ILE A 113 3.20 -10.31 -0.93
N VAL A 114 2.56 -9.19 -0.59
CA VAL A 114 3.27 -7.96 -0.21
C VAL A 114 4.24 -8.23 0.93
N LYS A 115 3.77 -8.89 1.98
CA LYS A 115 4.62 -9.18 3.13
C LYS A 115 5.78 -10.11 2.77
N GLU A 116 5.52 -11.14 1.97
CA GLU A 116 6.57 -12.05 1.51
C GLU A 116 7.66 -11.31 0.73
N ILE A 117 7.28 -10.42 -0.18
CA ILE A 117 8.23 -9.66 -0.97
C ILE A 117 9.09 -8.75 -0.09
N ILE A 118 8.47 -8.00 0.81
CA ILE A 118 9.20 -7.08 1.67
C ILE A 118 10.14 -7.83 2.62
N GLN A 119 9.70 -8.95 3.18
CA GLN A 119 10.56 -9.76 4.02
C GLN A 119 11.73 -10.38 3.24
N ALA A 120 11.51 -10.76 1.99
CA ALA A 120 12.57 -11.27 1.13
C ALA A 120 13.64 -10.21 0.82
N HIS A 121 13.29 -8.93 0.94
CA HIS A 121 14.23 -7.83 0.82
C HIS A 121 14.94 -7.52 2.15
N GLY A 122 14.67 -8.30 3.21
CA GLY A 122 15.23 -8.04 4.53
C GLY A 122 14.62 -6.83 5.22
N GLU A 123 13.44 -6.41 4.80
CA GLU A 123 12.77 -5.22 5.30
C GLU A 123 11.43 -5.56 5.95
N ASN A 124 10.75 -4.54 6.45
CA ASN A 124 9.51 -4.71 7.19
C ASN A 124 8.37 -3.93 6.56
N ILE A 125 7.16 -4.43 6.78
CA ILE A 125 5.94 -3.71 6.46
C ILE A 125 5.03 -3.73 7.68
N ASP A 126 4.44 -2.57 7.97
CA ASP A 126 3.52 -2.39 9.08
C ASP A 126 2.21 -1.79 8.61
N VAL A 127 1.18 -1.95 9.41
CA VAL A 127 -0.12 -1.35 9.17
C VAL A 127 -0.56 -0.60 10.42
N ILE A 128 -1.05 0.63 10.21
CA ILE A 128 -1.70 1.43 11.25
C ILE A 128 -3.11 1.65 10.76
N SER A 129 -4.09 1.20 11.52
CA SER A 129 -5.48 1.29 11.08
C SER A 129 -6.42 1.52 12.24
N THR A 130 -7.46 2.31 11.97
CA THR A 130 -8.57 2.55 12.90
C THR A 130 -9.85 2.28 12.14
N GLU A 131 -10.66 1.36 12.64
CA GLU A 131 -11.94 1.02 12.02
C GLU A 131 -12.82 2.26 11.92
N GLY A 132 -13.39 2.49 10.73
CA GLY A 132 -14.22 3.65 10.46
C GLY A 132 -13.45 4.92 10.11
N VAL A 133 -12.13 4.90 10.19
CA VAL A 133 -11.27 6.07 9.90
C VAL A 133 -10.39 5.85 8.68
N GLY A 134 -9.69 4.73 8.62
CA GLY A 134 -8.81 4.41 7.49
C GLY A 134 -7.63 3.57 7.88
N SER A 135 -6.76 3.33 6.90
CA SER A 135 -5.58 2.47 7.06
C SER A 135 -4.36 3.07 6.40
N GLU A 136 -3.21 2.84 7.01
CA GLU A 136 -1.93 3.23 6.43
C GLU A 136 -0.98 2.03 6.45
N PHE A 137 -0.47 1.67 5.27
CA PHE A 137 0.54 0.63 5.13
C PHE A 137 1.88 1.30 4.88
N ILE A 138 2.89 0.95 5.66
CA ILE A 138 4.22 1.56 5.59
C ILE A 138 5.25 0.45 5.44
N PHE A 139 6.07 0.52 4.39
CA PHE A 139 7.18 -0.40 4.24
C PHE A 139 8.48 0.35 3.98
N SER A 140 9.60 -0.32 4.25
CA SER A 140 10.93 0.24 4.06
C SER A 140 11.69 -0.49 2.99
N LEU A 141 12.64 0.20 2.37
CA LEU A 141 13.60 -0.36 1.44
C LEU A 141 14.98 0.23 1.75
N PRO A 142 16.06 -0.52 1.49
CA PRO A 142 17.40 0.03 1.67
C PRO A 142 17.62 1.19 0.69
N ARG A 143 18.14 2.29 1.20
CA ARG A 143 18.50 3.42 0.35
C ARG A 143 19.78 3.10 -0.39
N SER A 144 19.80 3.38 -1.70
CA SER A 144 21.04 3.25 -2.47
C SER A 144 21.97 4.40 -2.12
N THR A 145 23.17 4.07 -1.65
CA THR A 145 24.21 5.06 -1.37
C THR A 145 25.26 5.13 -2.47
N SER A 146 25.19 4.20 -3.43
CA SER A 146 26.14 4.21 -4.55
C SER A 146 25.76 5.29 -5.55
N LEU A 147 26.75 5.96 -6.04
CA LEU A 147 26.61 6.99 -7.05
C LEU A 147 27.13 6.53 -8.38
#